data_b0799e2c4623139c9707a93d3dacadd2
#
_entry.id   b0799e2c4623139c9707a93d3dacadd2
#
_cell.length_a   1.000
_cell.length_b   1.000
_cell.length_c   1.000
_cell.angle_alpha   90.00
_cell.angle_beta   90.00
_cell.angle_gamma   90.00
#
_symmetry.space_group_name_H-M   'P 1'
#
loop_
_entity.id
_entity.type
_entity.pdbx_description
1 polymer ?
#
loop_
_entity_poly.entity_id
_entity_poly.type
_entity_poly.pdbx_seq_one_letter_code
_entity_poly.pdbx_strand_id
1 'polypeptide(L)'
;TKVETFTDRPIWPQGLERPKEVMPVPSTLNWDAFIGPAPMRPYNSIYTPWNFRGWWDFGTGALGDMACHILHPVFKALNLKYPTKVQGSSTLLLNESCPNAQMVKYVFPARDNMPKVAMPEVEVTWYDGGLKPNRPEGLPAGVDLNDAGGAAIFYGTKDTMIVGCYGS
;
A
#
# COMPACT_ATOMS: atom_id res chain seq x y z
N THR A 1 1.25 -20.70 -7.03
CA THR A 1 2.10 -19.49 -7.18
C THR A 1 1.51 -18.38 -6.35
N LYS A 2 2.32 -17.69 -5.56
CA LYS A 2 1.89 -16.54 -4.76
C LYS A 2 2.91 -15.42 -4.87
N VAL A 3 2.45 -14.20 -4.60
CA VAL A 3 3.30 -13.02 -4.40
C VAL A 3 2.92 -12.38 -3.07
N GLU A 4 3.89 -11.98 -2.29
CA GLU A 4 3.69 -11.21 -1.08
C GLU A 4 4.35 -9.85 -1.25
N THR A 5 3.63 -8.78 -0.97
CA THR A 5 4.08 -7.40 -1.15
C THR A 5 3.89 -6.64 0.15
N PHE A 6 4.84 -5.81 0.50
CA PHE A 6 4.73 -5.06 1.75
C PHE A 6 5.40 -3.70 1.66
N THR A 7 4.99 -2.80 2.55
CA THR A 7 5.63 -1.50 2.78
C THR A 7 5.76 -1.24 4.28
N ASP A 8 6.75 -0.45 4.65
CA ASP A 8 6.91 0.08 6.00
C ASP A 8 6.03 1.33 6.27
N ARG A 9 5.27 1.75 5.27
CA ARG A 9 4.33 2.88 5.39
C ARG A 9 3.07 2.46 6.14
N PRO A 10 2.39 3.43 6.78
CA PRO A 10 2.56 4.88 6.70
C PRO A 10 3.68 5.40 7.61
N ILE A 11 4.34 6.50 7.18
CA ILE A 11 5.20 7.36 8.00
C ILE A 11 4.55 8.73 8.23
N TRP A 12 3.30 8.84 7.88
CA TRP A 12 2.41 9.99 8.12
C TRP A 12 1.30 9.60 9.09
N PRO A 13 0.60 10.57 9.69
CA PRO A 13 -0.54 10.31 10.56
C PRO A 13 -1.66 9.56 9.83
N GLN A 14 -2.04 8.40 10.37
CA GLN A 14 -3.10 7.53 9.84
C GLN A 14 -3.72 6.75 11.01
N GLY A 15 -4.95 6.25 10.87
CA GLY A 15 -5.65 5.55 11.94
C GLY A 15 -6.10 6.48 13.09
N LEU A 16 -6.47 7.70 12.76
CA LEU A 16 -6.86 8.75 13.69
C LEU A 16 -8.27 9.25 13.43
N GLU A 17 -8.93 9.67 14.48
CA GLU A 17 -10.17 10.43 14.39
C GLU A 17 -9.89 11.88 13.96
N ARG A 18 -10.95 12.58 13.52
CA ARG A 18 -10.88 14.01 13.22
C ARG A 18 -10.35 14.79 14.41
N PRO A 19 -9.33 15.66 14.21
CA PRO A 19 -8.83 16.51 15.29
C PRO A 19 -9.94 17.42 15.80
N LYS A 20 -10.01 17.58 17.13
CA LYS A 20 -10.94 18.50 17.79
C LYS A 20 -10.39 19.92 17.86
N GLU A 21 -9.07 20.05 17.84
CA GLU A 21 -8.39 21.32 17.87
C GLU A 21 -8.51 22.05 16.55
N VAL A 22 -8.82 23.33 16.61
CA VAL A 22 -8.86 24.24 15.45
C VAL A 22 -7.61 25.11 15.51
N MET A 23 -6.83 25.10 14.43
CA MET A 23 -5.60 25.88 14.34
C MET A 23 -5.76 27.03 13.35
N PRO A 24 -5.02 28.14 13.50
CA PRO A 24 -5.03 29.21 12.51
C PRO A 24 -4.41 28.71 11.19
N VAL A 25 -5.02 29.09 10.09
CA VAL A 25 -4.49 28.78 8.75
C VAL A 25 -3.19 29.58 8.55
N PRO A 26 -2.06 28.93 8.18
CA PRO A 26 -0.83 29.64 7.85
C PRO A 26 -1.06 30.62 6.69
N SER A 27 -0.43 31.80 6.75
CA SER A 27 -0.56 32.81 5.70
C SER A 27 -0.08 32.38 4.32
N THR A 28 0.73 31.32 4.27
CA THR A 28 1.25 30.71 3.03
C THR A 28 0.33 29.65 2.43
N LEU A 29 -0.78 29.32 3.10
CA LEU A 29 -1.71 28.28 2.68
C LEU A 29 -3.08 28.85 2.33
N ASN A 30 -3.55 28.59 1.13
CA ASN A 30 -4.95 28.78 0.80
C ASN A 30 -5.73 27.50 1.18
N TRP A 31 -6.34 27.50 2.37
CA TRP A 31 -7.03 26.34 2.91
C TRP A 31 -8.27 25.93 2.12
N ASP A 32 -9.01 26.91 1.60
CA ASP A 32 -10.18 26.66 0.75
C ASP A 32 -9.80 25.93 -0.54
N ALA A 33 -8.74 26.41 -1.21
CA ALA A 33 -8.22 25.75 -2.40
C ALA A 33 -7.63 24.35 -2.11
N PHE A 34 -7.02 24.15 -0.93
CA PHE A 34 -6.49 22.85 -0.54
C PHE A 34 -7.62 21.82 -0.31
N ILE A 35 -8.69 22.22 0.36
CA ILE A 35 -9.86 21.37 0.59
C ILE A 35 -10.48 20.91 -0.74
N GLY A 36 -10.54 21.79 -1.74
CA GLY A 36 -11.11 21.47 -3.04
C GLY A 36 -12.56 20.96 -2.93
N PRO A 37 -12.87 19.78 -3.51
CA PRO A 37 -14.24 19.22 -3.49
C PRO A 37 -14.61 18.52 -2.18
N ALA A 38 -13.67 18.38 -1.22
CA ALA A 38 -13.97 17.73 0.05
C ALA A 38 -14.86 18.62 0.94
N PRO A 39 -15.62 18.03 1.88
CA PRO A 39 -16.42 18.81 2.82
C PRO A 39 -15.55 19.79 3.63
N MET A 40 -15.97 21.06 3.69
CA MET A 40 -15.27 22.10 4.43
C MET A 40 -15.11 21.70 5.91
N ARG A 41 -13.90 21.92 6.44
CA ARG A 41 -13.53 21.63 7.83
C ARG A 41 -12.55 22.66 8.36
N PRO A 42 -12.46 22.87 9.68
CA PRO A 42 -11.44 23.69 10.28
C PRO A 42 -10.03 23.16 9.94
N TYR A 43 -9.10 24.10 9.79
CA TYR A 43 -7.70 23.76 9.57
C TYR A 43 -7.09 23.11 10.82
N ASN A 44 -6.27 22.13 10.56
CA ASN A 44 -5.32 21.56 11.53
C ASN A 44 -4.07 21.11 10.77
N SER A 45 -2.88 21.30 11.35
CA SER A 45 -1.60 20.95 10.72
C SER A 45 -1.45 19.44 10.44
N ILE A 46 -2.28 18.61 11.07
CA ILE A 46 -2.31 17.16 10.82
C ILE A 46 -2.78 16.80 9.40
N TYR A 47 -3.35 17.75 8.65
CA TYR A 47 -3.77 17.52 7.25
C TYR A 47 -2.70 17.90 6.24
N THR A 48 -1.71 18.74 6.60
CA THR A 48 -0.80 19.38 5.66
C THR A 48 0.66 19.39 6.15
N PRO A 49 1.63 19.62 5.24
CA PRO A 49 1.57 19.48 3.79
C PRO A 49 1.70 18.03 3.32
N TRP A 50 2.34 17.18 4.12
CA TRP A 50 2.66 15.77 3.86
C TRP A 50 1.57 14.83 4.37
N ASN A 51 0.90 15.22 5.43
CA ASN A 51 0.04 14.39 6.26
C ASN A 51 -1.31 14.03 5.62
N PHE A 52 -1.70 14.73 4.54
CA PHE A 52 -2.95 14.49 3.83
C PHE A 52 -3.16 13.05 3.39
N ARG A 53 -2.08 12.31 3.19
CA ARG A 53 -2.08 10.93 2.68
C ARG A 53 -2.93 9.97 3.50
N GLY A 54 -3.00 10.16 4.81
CA GLY A 54 -3.73 9.30 5.72
C GLY A 54 -5.24 9.56 5.83
N TRP A 55 -5.74 10.64 5.24
CA TRP A 55 -7.11 11.11 5.38
C TRP A 55 -7.93 10.80 4.14
N TRP A 56 -9.09 10.14 4.32
CA TRP A 56 -9.92 9.68 3.20
C TRP A 56 -10.33 10.78 2.21
N ASP A 57 -10.57 12.00 2.70
CA ASP A 57 -10.96 13.13 1.86
C ASP A 57 -9.81 13.70 1.00
N PHE A 58 -8.56 13.38 1.33
CA PHE A 58 -7.38 13.97 0.69
C PHE A 58 -6.40 12.93 0.13
N GLY A 59 -6.44 11.70 0.64
CA GLY A 59 -5.49 10.65 0.30
C GLY A 59 -6.11 9.26 0.37
N THR A 60 -5.29 8.26 0.13
CA THR A 60 -5.71 6.86 0.00
C THR A 60 -4.95 5.91 0.94
N GLY A 61 -4.27 6.50 1.94
CA GLY A 61 -3.49 5.74 2.91
C GLY A 61 -2.31 5.00 2.30
N ALA A 62 -1.66 4.16 3.11
CA ALA A 62 -0.45 3.44 2.72
C ALA A 62 -0.68 2.52 1.51
N LEU A 63 -1.83 1.86 1.41
CA LEU A 63 -2.13 1.01 0.27
C LEU A 63 -2.18 1.82 -1.03
N GLY A 64 -2.98 2.88 -1.09
CA GLY A 64 -3.12 3.64 -2.33
C GLY A 64 -1.86 4.43 -2.70
N ASP A 65 -1.13 4.96 -1.70
CA ASP A 65 0.10 5.73 -1.91
C ASP A 65 1.25 4.86 -2.40
N MET A 66 1.41 3.63 -1.86
CA MET A 66 2.57 2.79 -2.12
C MET A 66 2.31 1.62 -3.09
N ALA A 67 1.08 1.19 -3.27
CA ALA A 67 0.81 0.05 -4.15
C ALA A 67 1.15 0.36 -5.62
N CYS A 68 0.99 1.59 -6.07
CA CYS A 68 1.38 1.99 -7.42
C CYS A 68 2.88 1.78 -7.68
N HIS A 69 3.72 1.79 -6.66
CA HIS A 69 5.15 1.50 -6.77
C HIS A 69 5.44 0.00 -6.66
N ILE A 70 4.93 -0.65 -5.61
CA ILE A 70 5.30 -2.03 -5.24
C ILE A 70 4.55 -3.07 -6.08
N LEU A 71 3.26 -2.83 -6.38
CA LEU A 71 2.49 -3.73 -7.23
C LEU A 71 2.77 -3.56 -8.72
N HIS A 72 3.34 -2.43 -9.16
CA HIS A 72 3.66 -2.21 -10.57
C HIS A 72 4.53 -3.32 -11.17
N PRO A 73 5.70 -3.69 -10.61
CA PRO A 73 6.48 -4.81 -11.12
C PRO A 73 5.72 -6.12 -11.11
N VAL A 74 4.87 -6.37 -10.10
CA VAL A 74 4.04 -7.57 -10.00
C VAL A 74 3.02 -7.62 -11.14
N PHE A 75 2.29 -6.54 -11.37
CA PHE A 75 1.30 -6.45 -12.44
C PHE A 75 1.94 -6.61 -13.81
N LYS A 76 3.07 -5.97 -14.03
CA LYS A 76 3.78 -6.02 -15.32
C LYS A 76 4.39 -7.39 -15.57
N ALA A 77 5.12 -7.96 -14.62
CA ALA A 77 5.80 -9.24 -14.77
C ALA A 77 4.83 -10.42 -14.93
N LEU A 78 3.70 -10.40 -14.22
CA LEU A 78 2.70 -11.46 -14.25
C LEU A 78 1.53 -11.15 -15.18
N ASN A 79 1.55 -10.03 -15.89
CA ASN A 79 0.48 -9.59 -16.78
C ASN A 79 -0.91 -9.64 -16.12
N LEU A 80 -1.00 -9.14 -14.88
CA LEU A 80 -2.23 -9.10 -14.12
C LEU A 80 -3.20 -8.08 -14.71
N LYS A 81 -4.51 -8.34 -14.58
CA LYS A 81 -5.57 -7.41 -14.99
C LYS A 81 -6.37 -7.00 -13.75
N TYR A 82 -7.36 -7.79 -13.39
CA TYR A 82 -8.22 -7.52 -12.23
C TYR A 82 -8.38 -8.80 -11.41
N PRO A 83 -8.48 -8.69 -10.09
CA PRO A 83 -8.69 -9.83 -9.22
C PRO A 83 -10.15 -10.32 -9.32
N THR A 84 -10.35 -11.60 -9.12
CA THR A 84 -11.69 -12.22 -9.01
C THR A 84 -12.17 -12.28 -7.57
N LYS A 85 -11.25 -12.21 -6.59
CA LYS A 85 -11.56 -12.19 -5.17
C LYS A 85 -10.65 -11.19 -4.46
N VAL A 86 -11.21 -10.46 -3.51
CA VAL A 86 -10.47 -9.55 -2.62
C VAL A 86 -10.95 -9.77 -1.19
N GLN A 87 -10.00 -9.91 -0.26
CA GLN A 87 -10.26 -10.01 1.17
C GLN A 87 -9.37 -9.03 1.91
N GLY A 88 -9.97 -8.07 2.62
CA GLY A 88 -9.26 -7.13 3.47
C GLY A 88 -9.35 -7.51 4.94
N SER A 89 -8.30 -7.20 5.68
CA SER A 89 -8.22 -7.23 7.14
C SER A 89 -7.40 -6.04 7.60
N SER A 90 -7.85 -5.31 8.60
CA SER A 90 -7.18 -4.09 9.05
C SER A 90 -7.28 -3.89 10.55
N THR A 91 -6.50 -2.96 11.07
CA THR A 91 -6.73 -2.34 12.38
C THR A 91 -8.06 -1.58 12.36
N LEU A 92 -8.39 -0.90 13.46
CA LEU A 92 -9.62 -0.14 13.58
C LEU A 92 -9.91 0.70 12.33
N LEU A 93 -11.07 0.47 11.72
CA LEU A 93 -11.53 1.24 10.57
C LEU A 93 -12.27 2.49 11.05
N LEU A 94 -11.76 3.65 10.68
CA LEU A 94 -12.31 4.95 11.04
C LEU A 94 -12.93 5.62 9.81
N ASN A 95 -13.88 6.52 10.05
CA ASN A 95 -14.56 7.24 8.97
C ASN A 95 -13.70 8.36 8.37
N GLU A 96 -12.74 8.89 9.13
CA GLU A 96 -11.96 10.07 8.75
C GLU A 96 -10.62 9.71 8.11
N SER A 97 -9.98 8.64 8.58
CA SER A 97 -8.65 8.26 8.13
C SER A 97 -8.52 6.78 7.81
N CYS A 98 -7.54 6.46 6.99
CA CYS A 98 -7.19 5.10 6.63
C CYS A 98 -6.69 4.32 7.85
N PRO A 99 -6.84 2.98 7.90
CA PRO A 99 -6.38 2.16 9.02
C PRO A 99 -4.85 2.20 9.15
N ASN A 100 -4.34 2.12 10.37
CA ASN A 100 -2.89 2.14 10.64
C ASN A 100 -2.13 1.00 9.98
N ALA A 101 -2.74 -0.17 9.91
CA ALA A 101 -2.16 -1.34 9.29
C ALA A 101 -3.26 -2.19 8.65
N GLN A 102 -2.92 -2.81 7.53
CA GLN A 102 -3.84 -3.70 6.84
C GLN A 102 -3.11 -4.80 6.07
N MET A 103 -3.83 -5.87 5.86
CA MET A 103 -3.47 -6.96 4.97
C MET A 103 -4.60 -7.13 3.97
N VAL A 104 -4.26 -7.15 2.68
CA VAL A 104 -5.25 -7.35 1.61
C VAL A 104 -4.79 -8.45 0.69
N LYS A 105 -5.62 -9.47 0.56
CA LYS A 105 -5.40 -10.62 -0.31
C LYS A 105 -6.22 -10.46 -1.59
N TYR A 106 -5.55 -10.61 -2.71
CA TYR A 106 -6.12 -10.58 -4.05
C TYR A 106 -5.91 -11.92 -4.73
N VAL A 107 -6.94 -12.45 -5.39
CA VAL A 107 -6.82 -13.65 -6.22
C VAL A 107 -7.02 -13.26 -7.67
N PHE A 108 -6.01 -13.49 -8.50
CA PHE A 108 -6.05 -13.23 -9.94
C PHE A 108 -6.22 -14.54 -10.70
N PRO A 109 -7.08 -14.58 -11.72
CA PRO A 109 -7.35 -15.80 -12.47
C PRO A 109 -6.12 -16.26 -13.26
N ALA A 110 -6.15 -17.51 -13.72
CA ALA A 110 -5.17 -18.00 -14.66
C ALA A 110 -5.17 -17.17 -15.96
N ARG A 111 -3.99 -17.03 -16.57
CA ARG A 111 -3.76 -16.22 -17.77
C ARG A 111 -3.12 -17.09 -18.86
N ASP A 112 -3.63 -16.98 -20.06
CA ASP A 112 -3.16 -17.69 -21.27
C ASP A 112 -2.36 -16.80 -22.23
N ASN A 113 -2.29 -15.51 -21.95
CA ASN A 113 -1.64 -14.50 -22.81
C ASN A 113 -0.12 -14.36 -22.60
N MET A 114 0.51 -15.35 -22.01
CA MET A 114 1.96 -15.44 -21.79
C MET A 114 2.54 -16.63 -22.56
N PRO A 115 2.98 -16.47 -23.80
CA PRO A 115 3.19 -17.58 -24.74
C PRO A 115 4.30 -18.58 -24.37
N LYS A 116 5.14 -18.27 -23.40
CA LYS A 116 6.27 -19.14 -22.99
C LYS A 116 6.21 -19.60 -21.54
N VAL A 117 5.21 -19.15 -20.78
CA VAL A 117 5.14 -19.39 -19.33
C VAL A 117 3.69 -19.68 -18.97
N ALA A 118 3.44 -20.83 -18.36
CA ALA A 118 2.13 -21.12 -17.78
C ALA A 118 1.92 -20.15 -16.59
N MET A 119 0.84 -19.37 -16.66
CA MET A 119 0.44 -18.44 -15.60
C MET A 119 -0.84 -18.94 -14.94
N PRO A 120 -0.74 -19.84 -13.94
CA PRO A 120 -1.89 -20.30 -13.18
C PRO A 120 -2.51 -19.15 -12.39
N GLU A 121 -3.59 -19.46 -11.68
CA GLU A 121 -4.12 -18.56 -10.67
C GLU A 121 -3.00 -18.13 -9.71
N VAL A 122 -2.97 -16.85 -9.34
CA VAL A 122 -1.99 -16.30 -8.42
C VAL A 122 -2.68 -15.52 -7.32
N GLU A 123 -2.24 -15.78 -6.08
CA GLU A 123 -2.60 -15.01 -4.92
C GLU A 123 -1.55 -13.91 -4.71
N VAL A 124 -1.99 -12.67 -4.59
CA VAL A 124 -1.14 -11.53 -4.22
C VAL A 124 -1.61 -11.00 -2.89
N THR A 125 -0.74 -10.96 -1.89
CA THR A 125 -1.06 -10.42 -0.57
C THR A 125 -0.27 -9.14 -0.33
N TRP A 126 -0.97 -8.10 0.05
CA TRP A 126 -0.44 -6.81 0.47
C TRP A 126 -0.37 -6.73 1.99
N TYR A 127 0.70 -6.12 2.50
CA TYR A 127 0.90 -5.80 3.91
C TYR A 127 1.38 -4.36 4.06
N ASP A 128 0.86 -3.62 5.03
CA ASP A 128 1.36 -2.30 5.42
C ASP A 128 1.25 -2.07 6.93
N GLY A 129 1.66 -0.88 7.39
CA GLY A 129 1.58 -0.49 8.79
C GLY A 129 2.50 -1.29 9.72
N GLY A 130 3.62 -1.77 9.21
CA GLY A 130 4.57 -2.60 9.95
C GLY A 130 4.29 -4.09 9.87
N LEU A 131 3.16 -4.50 9.29
CA LEU A 131 2.92 -5.90 8.96
C LEU A 131 3.86 -6.32 7.82
N LYS A 132 4.41 -7.52 7.93
CA LYS A 132 5.31 -8.09 6.91
C LYS A 132 4.95 -9.54 6.64
N PRO A 133 5.22 -10.05 5.43
CA PRO A 133 5.16 -11.47 5.16
C PRO A 133 6.23 -12.22 5.97
N ASN A 134 6.07 -13.52 6.07
CA ASN A 134 7.11 -14.37 6.62
C ASN A 134 8.39 -14.25 5.79
N ARG A 135 9.53 -14.30 6.49
CA ARG A 135 10.82 -14.31 5.82
C ARG A 135 10.93 -15.53 4.90
N PRO A 136 11.31 -15.38 3.62
CA PRO A 136 11.50 -16.51 2.73
C PRO A 136 12.55 -17.47 3.25
N GLU A 137 12.29 -18.77 3.09
CA GLU A 137 13.27 -19.81 3.39
C GLU A 137 14.52 -19.62 2.53
N GLY A 138 15.68 -19.88 3.12
CA GLY A 138 16.97 -19.71 2.43
C GLY A 138 17.53 -18.30 2.36
N LEU A 139 16.78 -17.28 2.74
CA LEU A 139 17.30 -15.92 2.79
C LEU A 139 18.29 -15.74 3.95
N PRO A 140 19.56 -15.32 3.71
CA PRO A 140 20.56 -15.17 4.76
C PRO A 140 20.12 -14.21 5.88
N ALA A 141 20.43 -14.55 7.14
CA ALA A 141 19.98 -13.80 8.35
C ALA A 141 20.49 -12.38 8.36
N GLY A 142 21.11 -11.73 7.67
CA GLY A 142 21.53 -10.32 7.68
C GLY A 142 20.92 -9.50 6.55
N VAL A 143 20.20 -10.15 5.64
CA VAL A 143 19.60 -9.45 4.50
C VAL A 143 18.29 -8.80 4.93
N ASP A 144 18.19 -7.49 4.81
CA ASP A 144 16.92 -6.79 5.00
C ASP A 144 16.00 -7.06 3.79
N LEU A 145 14.73 -7.34 4.08
CA LEU A 145 13.70 -7.46 3.05
C LEU A 145 13.25 -6.08 2.52
N ASN A 146 13.50 -5.02 3.29
CA ASN A 146 12.97 -3.70 3.03
C ASN A 146 13.97 -2.88 2.21
N ASP A 147 13.66 -2.69 0.94
CA ASP A 147 14.40 -1.79 0.07
C ASP A 147 13.54 -0.55 -0.25
N ALA A 148 14.08 0.64 0.07
CA ALA A 148 13.47 1.93 -0.25
C ALA A 148 11.96 2.08 0.07
N GLY A 149 11.50 1.42 1.14
CA GLY A 149 10.12 1.55 1.62
C GLY A 149 9.20 0.36 1.34
N GLY A 150 9.72 -0.77 0.88
CA GLY A 150 8.97 -2.00 0.68
C GLY A 150 9.54 -2.91 -0.40
N ALA A 151 8.92 -4.08 -0.57
CA ALA A 151 9.33 -5.05 -1.57
C ALA A 151 8.17 -5.96 -2.01
N ALA A 152 8.41 -6.69 -3.09
CA ALA A 152 7.59 -7.80 -3.58
C ALA A 152 8.41 -9.10 -3.55
N ILE A 153 7.82 -10.16 -3.03
CA ILE A 153 8.40 -11.50 -2.96
C ILE A 153 7.61 -12.42 -3.87
N PHE A 154 8.23 -12.93 -4.91
CA PHE A 154 7.63 -13.84 -5.87
C PHE A 154 8.04 -15.27 -5.52
N TYR A 155 7.08 -16.13 -5.22
CA TYR A 155 7.31 -17.55 -4.98
C TYR A 155 7.01 -18.35 -6.25
N GLY A 156 8.05 -18.66 -6.98
CA GLY A 156 8.00 -19.47 -8.19
C GLY A 156 8.02 -20.97 -7.89
N THR A 157 7.98 -21.78 -8.96
CA THR A 157 8.08 -23.24 -8.85
C THR A 157 9.51 -23.76 -8.72
N LYS A 158 10.49 -22.94 -9.04
CA LYS A 158 11.90 -23.29 -9.00
C LYS A 158 12.67 -22.51 -7.93
N ASP A 159 12.29 -21.24 -7.74
CA ASP A 159 13.02 -20.34 -6.86
C ASP A 159 12.11 -19.22 -6.34
N THR A 160 12.62 -18.45 -5.39
CA THR A 160 11.99 -17.25 -4.82
C THR A 160 12.79 -16.02 -5.22
N MET A 161 12.10 -14.99 -5.71
CA MET A 161 12.71 -13.73 -6.11
C MET A 161 12.17 -12.59 -5.25
N ILE A 162 13.05 -11.71 -4.79
CA ILE A 162 12.72 -10.49 -4.08
C ILE A 162 13.02 -9.31 -4.99
N VAL A 163 12.08 -8.38 -5.07
CA VAL A 163 12.17 -7.18 -5.91
C VAL A 163 11.85 -5.98 -5.04
N GLY A 164 12.72 -4.99 -5.01
CA GLY A 164 12.53 -3.75 -4.26
C GLY A 164 11.37 -2.90 -4.76
N CYS A 165 11.09 -1.81 -4.03
CA CYS A 165 9.93 -0.96 -4.24
C CYS A 165 9.76 -0.47 -5.68
N TYR A 166 10.84 -0.20 -6.38
CA TYR A 166 10.83 0.33 -7.76
C TYR A 166 11.27 -0.69 -8.81
N GLY A 167 11.32 -1.96 -8.47
CA GLY A 167 11.74 -3.01 -9.38
C GLY A 167 13.25 -3.24 -9.43
N SER A 168 13.98 -2.81 -8.41
CA SER A 168 15.43 -3.03 -8.24
C SER A 168 15.75 -4.42 -7.70
#